data_1694ff0730aaffa4f944772968cca5b2
#
_entry.id   1694ff0730aaffa4f944772968cca5b2
#
_cell.length_a   1.000
_cell.length_b   1.000
_cell.length_c   1.000
_cell.angle_alpha   90.00
_cell.angle_beta   90.00
_cell.angle_gamma   90.00
#
_symmetry.space_group_name_H-M   'P 1'
#
loop_
_entity.id
_entity.type
_entity.pdbx_description
1 polymer ?
#
loop_
_entity_poly.entity_id
_entity_poly.type
_entity_poly.pdbx_seq_one_letter_code
_entity_poly.pdbx_strand_id
1 'polypeptide(L)'
;MQNAAKGIMKRLLWLCGTVLTFACFASAQRLPEIATPESYKLTFTPDFDKDKFAGEETIQLHVLKPTSEVVLDSADIEFQEVTIASNGSTQAAKLTPDKEKEIVTLAVDKPLAPGPATIHVKYTGILNDQLRGFYLGKDEQGRKYAVTQFEATDARRAFPSFDEPAYKATFDVTVVTGKDLAVISNSNQTSDLPGPGPDQHTVRFATTPKMSSYLLAIAVGNFEYVEGSADSIPIRVWSTPGKKELGRFALQAAEQVMQYYNRYFSIKYPYGKLDMIGLPDFSAGAMENTGFITYREILLLLDDEHASVNAKKNVAVVIAHEMAHQWFGDLVTMQWWDDIWLNEGFATWMESKPIQVWKPEWHLDLDDVQDTNQSLNADSLANTRPIHQAANTPAEIVELFDGIAYGKAAAVLRMLESYLGPETFRAGVNRI
;
A
#
# COMPACT_ATOMS: atom_id res chain seq x y z
N MET A 1 30.84 -61.68 25.66
CA MET A 1 30.72 -60.62 24.66
C MET A 1 29.29 -60.35 24.12
N GLN A 2 28.31 -61.25 24.29
CA GLN A 2 26.94 -61.04 23.77
C GLN A 2 26.02 -60.15 24.65
N ASN A 3 26.34 -59.92 25.92
CA ASN A 3 25.49 -59.09 26.83
C ASN A 3 25.82 -57.59 26.82
N ALA A 4 26.98 -57.18 26.32
CA ALA A 4 27.35 -55.79 26.19
C ALA A 4 26.71 -55.10 24.97
N ALA A 5 26.50 -55.83 23.88
CA ALA A 5 25.89 -55.33 22.64
C ALA A 5 24.38 -55.03 22.78
N LYS A 6 23.66 -55.80 23.64
CA LYS A 6 22.21 -55.53 23.87
C LYS A 6 21.93 -54.30 24.70
N GLY A 7 22.87 -53.89 25.55
CA GLY A 7 22.73 -52.68 26.37
C GLY A 7 22.94 -51.36 25.60
N ILE A 8 23.84 -51.40 24.62
CA ILE A 8 24.15 -50.24 23.77
C ILE A 8 23.03 -50.01 22.75
N MET A 9 22.48 -51.08 22.20
CA MET A 9 21.37 -50.97 21.20
C MET A 9 20.05 -50.49 21.82
N LYS A 10 19.78 -50.79 23.10
CA LYS A 10 18.63 -50.25 23.83
C LYS A 10 18.79 -48.78 24.20
N ARG A 11 20.02 -48.30 24.44
CA ARG A 11 20.29 -46.86 24.73
C ARG A 11 20.30 -46.01 23.46
N LEU A 12 20.69 -46.53 22.30
CA LEU A 12 20.57 -45.87 21.02
C LEU A 12 19.09 -45.76 20.55
N LEU A 13 18.25 -46.75 20.82
CA LEU A 13 16.82 -46.69 20.50
C LEU A 13 16.02 -45.71 21.38
N TRP A 14 16.53 -45.37 22.59
CA TRP A 14 15.92 -44.35 23.46
C TRP A 14 16.38 -42.93 23.13
N LEU A 15 17.52 -42.74 22.48
CA LEU A 15 17.98 -41.41 22.01
C LEU A 15 17.38 -41.03 20.65
N CYS A 16 16.92 -41.99 19.86
CA CYS A 16 16.20 -41.68 18.61
C CYS A 16 14.69 -41.41 18.76
N GLY A 17 14.15 -41.61 20.00
CA GLY A 17 12.72 -41.46 20.27
C GLY A 17 12.26 -40.12 20.79
N THR A 18 13.13 -39.11 20.93
CA THR A 18 12.77 -37.79 21.52
C THR A 18 13.31 -36.58 20.74
N VAL A 19 13.64 -36.75 19.49
CA VAL A 19 13.59 -35.61 18.56
C VAL A 19 12.17 -35.60 17.98
N LEU A 20 11.18 -35.28 18.83
CA LEU A 20 9.99 -34.60 18.33
C LEU A 20 10.49 -33.26 17.75
N THR A 21 10.69 -33.26 16.44
CA THR A 21 10.69 -32.06 15.67
C THR A 21 9.34 -31.39 15.97
N PHE A 22 9.34 -30.40 16.86
CA PHE A 22 8.41 -29.30 16.79
C PHE A 22 8.69 -28.68 15.41
N ALA A 23 8.07 -29.20 14.36
CA ALA A 23 7.75 -28.43 13.20
C ALA A 23 6.81 -27.35 13.79
N CYS A 24 7.37 -26.21 14.20
CA CYS A 24 6.60 -24.98 14.21
C CYS A 24 6.09 -24.86 12.77
N PHE A 25 4.86 -25.32 12.53
CA PHE A 25 4.08 -24.78 11.46
C PHE A 25 3.98 -23.29 11.84
N ALA A 26 4.81 -22.45 11.23
CA ALA A 26 4.55 -21.04 11.15
C ALA A 26 3.18 -20.96 10.46
N SER A 27 2.12 -20.88 11.26
CA SER A 27 0.80 -20.53 10.75
C SER A 27 0.96 -19.16 10.12
N ALA A 28 0.55 -19.03 8.87
CA ALA A 28 0.49 -17.71 8.22
C ALA A 28 -0.17 -16.75 9.21
N GLN A 29 0.44 -15.57 9.35
CA GLN A 29 -0.08 -14.51 10.23
C GLN A 29 -1.28 -13.84 9.53
N ARG A 30 -2.38 -14.61 9.38
CA ARG A 30 -3.62 -14.20 8.76
C ARG A 30 -4.68 -13.96 9.83
N LEU A 31 -5.49 -12.93 9.60
CA LEU A 31 -6.65 -12.67 10.45
C LEU A 31 -7.66 -13.82 10.34
N PRO A 32 -8.36 -14.15 11.45
CA PRO A 32 -9.42 -15.15 11.43
C PRO A 32 -10.58 -14.73 10.51
N GLU A 33 -11.05 -15.62 9.64
CA GLU A 33 -12.24 -15.40 8.79
C GLU A 33 -13.54 -15.44 9.60
N ILE A 34 -13.71 -14.50 10.53
CA ILE A 34 -14.85 -14.38 11.43
C ILE A 34 -15.73 -13.18 11.04
N ALA A 35 -15.09 -12.12 10.56
CA ALA A 35 -15.76 -10.90 10.12
C ALA A 35 -15.02 -10.28 8.92
N THR A 36 -15.74 -9.49 8.14
CA THR A 36 -15.19 -8.73 7.00
C THR A 36 -15.53 -7.25 7.14
N PRO A 37 -14.59 -6.32 6.86
CA PRO A 37 -14.87 -4.89 6.88
C PRO A 37 -15.73 -4.50 5.66
N GLU A 38 -16.60 -3.51 5.86
CA GLU A 38 -17.38 -2.88 4.79
C GLU A 38 -16.93 -1.44 4.54
N SER A 39 -16.73 -0.68 5.62
CA SER A 39 -16.26 0.71 5.54
C SER A 39 -15.54 1.14 6.80
N TYR A 40 -14.62 2.10 6.62
CA TYR A 40 -13.92 2.82 7.68
C TYR A 40 -14.27 4.30 7.61
N LYS A 41 -14.58 4.89 8.75
CA LYS A 41 -14.64 6.34 8.91
C LYS A 41 -13.51 6.74 9.84
N LEU A 42 -12.52 7.45 9.29
CA LEU A 42 -11.26 7.77 9.94
C LEU A 42 -11.14 9.28 10.17
N THR A 43 -10.74 9.66 11.37
CA THR A 43 -10.35 11.03 11.69
C THR A 43 -8.95 11.03 12.27
N PHE A 44 -8.03 11.78 11.64
CA PHE A 44 -6.66 11.94 12.11
C PHE A 44 -6.40 13.38 12.54
N THR A 45 -5.70 13.55 13.64
CA THR A 45 -5.27 14.87 14.15
C THR A 45 -3.76 14.77 14.46
N PRO A 46 -2.88 15.07 13.48
CA PRO A 46 -1.44 15.09 13.69
C PRO A 46 -1.04 16.26 14.61
N ASP A 47 -0.13 15.97 15.55
CA ASP A 47 0.50 16.93 16.47
C ASP A 47 2.01 16.97 16.17
N PHE A 48 2.44 17.95 15.40
CA PHE A 48 3.83 18.09 14.94
C PHE A 48 4.80 18.49 16.05
N ASP A 49 4.31 19.00 17.18
CA ASP A 49 5.13 19.38 18.32
C ASP A 49 5.47 18.18 19.20
N LYS A 50 4.53 17.23 19.28
CA LYS A 50 4.71 16.00 20.10
C LYS A 50 5.13 14.77 19.31
N ASP A 51 5.24 14.88 17.99
CA ASP A 51 5.52 13.76 17.09
C ASP A 51 4.52 12.59 17.29
N LYS A 52 3.22 12.94 17.46
CA LYS A 52 2.10 12.01 17.69
C LYS A 52 0.89 12.41 16.86
N PHE A 53 -0.07 11.52 16.78
CA PHE A 53 -1.39 11.85 16.25
C PHE A 53 -2.49 11.25 17.14
N ALA A 54 -3.64 11.91 17.21
CA ALA A 54 -4.86 11.32 17.70
C ALA A 54 -5.64 10.73 16.52
N GLY A 55 -6.23 9.57 16.75
CA GLY A 55 -7.08 8.87 15.81
C GLY A 55 -8.46 8.57 16.42
N GLU A 56 -9.50 8.72 15.63
CA GLU A 56 -10.83 8.22 15.94
C GLU A 56 -11.36 7.50 14.70
N GLU A 57 -11.82 6.26 14.91
CA GLU A 57 -12.36 5.47 13.80
C GLU A 57 -13.67 4.79 14.12
N THR A 58 -14.44 4.55 13.07
CA THR A 58 -15.62 3.70 13.11
C THR A 58 -15.50 2.69 11.96
N ILE A 59 -15.46 1.40 12.29
CA ILE A 59 -15.42 0.29 11.33
C ILE A 59 -16.81 -0.31 11.24
N GLN A 60 -17.44 -0.27 10.06
CA GLN A 60 -18.61 -1.10 9.76
C GLN A 60 -18.11 -2.45 9.25
N LEU A 61 -18.62 -3.52 9.84
CA LEU A 61 -18.22 -4.87 9.48
C LEU A 61 -19.41 -5.82 9.45
N HIS A 62 -19.26 -6.92 8.74
CA HIS A 62 -20.19 -8.03 8.72
C HIS A 62 -19.59 -9.22 9.47
N VAL A 63 -20.22 -9.63 10.56
CA VAL A 63 -19.85 -10.83 11.32
C VAL A 63 -20.35 -12.06 10.54
N LEU A 64 -19.44 -12.97 10.20
CA LEU A 64 -19.73 -14.17 9.40
C LEU A 64 -20.20 -15.36 10.26
N LYS A 65 -19.66 -15.47 11.47
CA LYS A 65 -19.90 -16.57 12.42
C LYS A 65 -20.11 -16.02 13.82
N PRO A 66 -20.96 -16.64 14.67
CA PRO A 66 -21.09 -16.21 16.06
C PRO A 66 -19.72 -16.14 16.74
N THR A 67 -19.42 -15.01 17.38
CA THR A 67 -18.13 -14.82 18.04
C THR A 67 -18.23 -13.91 19.25
N SER A 68 -17.35 -14.11 20.24
CA SER A 68 -17.12 -13.17 21.35
C SER A 68 -15.88 -12.32 21.14
N GLU A 69 -15.17 -12.50 20.01
CA GLU A 69 -13.89 -11.85 19.74
C GLU A 69 -13.82 -11.38 18.29
N VAL A 70 -13.24 -10.21 18.07
CA VAL A 70 -12.81 -9.72 16.76
C VAL A 70 -11.31 -9.41 16.85
N VAL A 71 -10.53 -9.86 15.87
CA VAL A 71 -9.10 -9.61 15.79
C VAL A 71 -8.83 -8.57 14.71
N LEU A 72 -8.04 -7.56 15.04
CA LEU A 72 -7.55 -6.55 14.10
C LEU A 72 -6.02 -6.54 14.11
N ASP A 73 -5.42 -6.19 13.00
CA ASP A 73 -4.02 -5.79 12.95
C ASP A 73 -3.85 -4.44 13.62
N SER A 74 -2.82 -4.31 14.46
CA SER A 74 -2.54 -3.09 15.20
C SER A 74 -1.10 -3.11 15.75
N ALA A 75 -0.34 -2.07 15.44
CA ALA A 75 1.02 -1.87 15.92
C ALA A 75 1.24 -0.40 16.31
N ASP A 76 1.98 -0.16 17.37
CA ASP A 76 2.35 1.17 17.86
C ASP A 76 1.16 2.10 18.19
N ILE A 77 -0.01 1.52 18.47
CA ILE A 77 -1.27 2.20 18.81
C ILE A 77 -1.53 2.11 20.32
N GLU A 78 -1.87 3.25 20.93
CA GLU A 78 -2.32 3.35 22.32
C GLU A 78 -3.83 3.58 22.34
N PHE A 79 -4.58 2.55 22.72
CA PHE A 79 -6.04 2.58 22.77
C PHE A 79 -6.54 3.40 23.97
N GLN A 80 -7.57 4.22 23.76
CA GLN A 80 -8.24 5.03 24.79
C GLN A 80 -9.66 4.52 25.06
N GLU A 81 -10.41 4.22 24.00
CA GLU A 81 -11.78 3.74 24.08
C GLU A 81 -12.04 2.76 22.93
N VAL A 82 -12.61 1.59 23.24
CA VAL A 82 -13.07 0.64 22.21
C VAL A 82 -14.43 0.10 22.58
N THR A 83 -15.38 0.25 21.68
CA THR A 83 -16.72 -0.32 21.82
C THR A 83 -17.14 -1.09 20.58
N ILE A 84 -17.97 -2.11 20.77
CA ILE A 84 -18.58 -2.88 19.67
C ILE A 84 -20.10 -2.81 19.83
N ALA A 85 -20.75 -2.35 18.77
CA ALA A 85 -22.22 -2.30 18.67
C ALA A 85 -22.72 -3.37 17.70
N SER A 86 -23.72 -4.14 18.11
CA SER A 86 -24.41 -5.12 17.28
C SER A 86 -25.82 -5.33 17.80
N ASN A 87 -26.78 -5.51 16.90
CA ASN A 87 -28.21 -5.78 17.26
C ASN A 87 -28.79 -4.79 18.28
N GLY A 88 -28.47 -3.49 18.13
CA GLY A 88 -28.96 -2.42 19.00
C GLY A 88 -28.36 -2.38 20.42
N SER A 89 -27.32 -3.15 20.70
CA SER A 89 -26.56 -3.15 21.96
C SER A 89 -25.13 -2.77 21.72
N THR A 90 -24.60 -1.87 22.55
CA THR A 90 -23.17 -1.47 22.53
C THR A 90 -22.50 -2.04 23.78
N GLN A 91 -21.31 -2.59 23.61
CA GLN A 91 -20.48 -3.17 24.67
C GLN A 91 -19.08 -2.56 24.62
N ALA A 92 -18.48 -2.29 25.78
CA ALA A 92 -17.04 -2.02 25.84
C ALA A 92 -16.28 -3.31 25.51
N ALA A 93 -15.24 -3.19 24.70
CA ALA A 93 -14.38 -4.32 24.38
C ALA A 93 -13.22 -4.42 25.37
N LYS A 94 -12.93 -5.66 25.79
CA LYS A 94 -11.70 -5.98 26.51
C LYS A 94 -10.58 -6.22 25.51
N LEU A 95 -9.48 -5.50 25.65
CA LEU A 95 -8.36 -5.53 24.71
C LEU A 95 -7.29 -6.51 25.16
N THR A 96 -6.80 -7.32 24.25
CA THR A 96 -5.65 -8.21 24.43
C THR A 96 -4.69 -8.01 23.26
N PRO A 97 -3.70 -7.09 23.38
CA PRO A 97 -2.71 -6.88 22.33
C PRO A 97 -1.67 -8.01 22.32
N ASP A 98 -1.27 -8.45 21.12
CA ASP A 98 -0.12 -9.30 20.86
C ASP A 98 0.87 -8.52 19.99
N LYS A 99 1.92 -7.98 20.64
CA LYS A 99 2.90 -7.11 19.98
C LYS A 99 3.80 -7.86 19.01
N GLU A 100 4.03 -9.16 19.22
CA GLU A 100 4.88 -9.96 18.34
C GLU A 100 4.19 -10.24 17.02
N LYS A 101 2.85 -10.38 17.07
CA LYS A 101 2.02 -10.59 15.87
C LYS A 101 1.45 -9.29 15.31
N GLU A 102 1.68 -8.16 15.96
CA GLU A 102 1.10 -6.87 15.59
C GLU A 102 -0.44 -6.90 15.45
N ILE A 103 -1.13 -7.58 16.39
CA ILE A 103 -2.58 -7.70 16.43
C ILE A 103 -3.15 -7.30 17.77
N VAL A 104 -4.45 -7.00 17.79
CA VAL A 104 -5.25 -6.82 19.01
C VAL A 104 -6.51 -7.66 18.93
N THR A 105 -6.81 -8.42 19.99
CA THR A 105 -8.09 -9.12 20.15
C THR A 105 -9.05 -8.25 20.95
N LEU A 106 -10.23 -8.00 20.38
CA LEU A 106 -11.32 -7.24 20.96
C LEU A 106 -12.38 -8.22 21.47
N ALA A 107 -12.42 -8.48 22.77
CA ALA A 107 -13.36 -9.43 23.37
C ALA A 107 -14.57 -8.70 23.99
N VAL A 108 -15.76 -9.28 23.83
CA VAL A 108 -17.04 -8.79 24.37
C VAL A 108 -17.72 -9.86 25.22
N ASP A 109 -18.45 -9.43 26.26
CA ASP A 109 -19.14 -10.34 27.18
C ASP A 109 -20.30 -11.10 26.51
N LYS A 110 -21.07 -10.42 25.67
CA LYS A 110 -22.17 -11.00 24.91
C LYS A 110 -21.71 -11.29 23.49
N PRO A 111 -21.79 -12.56 23.03
CA PRO A 111 -21.39 -12.91 21.69
C PRO A 111 -22.11 -12.09 20.60
N LEU A 112 -21.38 -11.73 19.57
CA LEU A 112 -21.89 -11.11 18.35
C LEU A 112 -22.57 -12.20 17.51
N ALA A 113 -23.78 -11.96 17.05
CA ALA A 113 -24.44 -12.83 16.08
C ALA A 113 -23.96 -12.48 14.66
N PRO A 114 -24.07 -13.41 13.69
CA PRO A 114 -23.86 -13.09 12.29
C PRO A 114 -24.71 -11.91 11.82
N GLY A 115 -24.11 -11.01 11.04
CA GLY A 115 -24.76 -9.79 10.56
C GLY A 115 -23.95 -8.53 10.81
N PRO A 116 -24.52 -7.34 10.63
CA PRO A 116 -23.82 -6.08 10.76
C PRO A 116 -23.38 -5.79 12.19
N ALA A 117 -22.18 -5.30 12.34
CA ALA A 117 -21.65 -4.79 13.59
C ALA A 117 -20.79 -3.53 13.33
N THR A 118 -20.59 -2.75 14.38
CA THR A 118 -19.79 -1.51 14.32
C THR A 118 -18.75 -1.52 15.43
N ILE A 119 -17.49 -1.31 15.10
CA ILE A 119 -16.44 -1.06 16.07
C ILE A 119 -16.16 0.44 16.07
N HIS A 120 -16.09 1.04 17.26
CA HIS A 120 -15.64 2.42 17.44
C HIS A 120 -14.41 2.42 18.32
N VAL A 121 -13.36 3.15 17.87
CA VAL A 121 -12.06 3.22 18.54
C VAL A 121 -11.61 4.66 18.64
N LYS A 122 -11.13 5.05 19.84
CA LYS A 122 -10.31 6.25 20.04
C LYS A 122 -8.91 5.83 20.48
N TYR A 123 -7.91 6.44 19.87
CA TYR A 123 -6.53 6.03 20.08
C TYR A 123 -5.55 7.17 19.82
N THR A 124 -4.29 6.95 20.19
CA THR A 124 -3.16 7.76 19.76
C THR A 124 -2.12 6.87 19.11
N GLY A 125 -1.39 7.44 18.17
CA GLY A 125 -0.25 6.81 17.50
C GLY A 125 0.95 7.74 17.47
N ILE A 126 2.05 7.24 16.94
CA ILE A 126 3.34 7.94 16.85
C ILE A 126 3.56 8.36 15.42
N LEU A 127 3.84 9.63 15.20
CA LEU A 127 4.43 10.11 13.95
C LEU A 127 5.93 9.79 14.00
N ASN A 128 6.29 8.59 13.56
CA ASN A 128 7.66 8.07 13.65
C ASN A 128 8.58 8.70 12.58
N ASP A 129 9.87 8.37 12.62
CA ASP A 129 10.91 8.77 11.66
C ASP A 129 11.45 7.58 10.85
N GLN A 130 10.69 6.47 10.79
CA GLN A 130 11.11 5.23 10.13
C GLN A 130 10.62 5.12 8.68
N LEU A 131 9.97 6.16 8.14
CA LEU A 131 9.44 6.25 6.77
C LEU A 131 8.40 5.15 6.44
N ARG A 132 7.63 4.74 7.44
CA ARG A 132 6.54 3.74 7.32
C ARG A 132 5.39 4.06 8.30
N GLY A 133 4.21 3.56 8.01
CA GLY A 133 3.00 3.92 8.75
C GLY A 133 2.65 5.39 8.51
N PHE A 134 2.18 6.10 9.53
CA PHE A 134 2.01 7.55 9.50
C PHE A 134 3.24 8.19 10.14
N TYR A 135 4.08 8.85 9.34
CA TYR A 135 5.41 9.28 9.76
C TYR A 135 5.68 10.75 9.47
N LEU A 136 6.74 11.28 10.08
CA LEU A 136 7.25 12.64 9.86
C LEU A 136 8.42 12.64 8.90
N GLY A 137 8.31 13.48 7.86
CA GLY A 137 9.42 13.91 7.04
C GLY A 137 9.75 15.38 7.26
N LYS A 138 10.86 15.83 6.69
CA LYS A 138 11.31 17.22 6.71
C LYS A 138 11.73 17.66 5.32
N ASP A 139 11.42 18.90 4.99
CA ASP A 139 11.99 19.51 3.80
C ASP A 139 13.42 20.07 4.07
N GLU A 140 14.07 20.59 3.03
CA GLU A 140 15.43 21.14 3.12
C GLU A 140 15.55 22.32 4.08
N GLN A 141 14.43 23.00 4.41
CA GLN A 141 14.37 24.07 5.37
C GLN A 141 14.03 23.58 6.79
N GLY A 142 13.88 22.26 6.97
CA GLY A 142 13.54 21.64 8.24
C GLY A 142 12.06 21.76 8.63
N ARG A 143 11.16 22.17 7.71
CA ARG A 143 9.72 22.18 7.96
C ARG A 143 9.18 20.76 7.95
N LYS A 144 8.48 20.40 9.01
CA LYS A 144 7.89 19.08 9.15
C LYS A 144 6.68 18.93 8.23
N TYR A 145 6.51 17.73 7.69
CA TYR A 145 5.26 17.24 7.09
C TYR A 145 4.98 15.84 7.62
N ALA A 146 3.71 15.45 7.62
CA ALA A 146 3.31 14.09 7.97
C ALA A 146 2.75 13.40 6.71
N VAL A 147 3.16 12.17 6.46
CA VAL A 147 2.74 11.38 5.30
C VAL A 147 2.65 9.90 5.65
N THR A 148 1.85 9.17 4.91
CA THR A 148 1.68 7.73 5.09
C THR A 148 2.48 6.93 4.08
N GLN A 149 3.00 5.76 4.51
CA GLN A 149 3.49 4.66 3.68
C GLN A 149 3.03 3.36 4.31
N PHE A 150 2.08 2.68 3.69
CA PHE A 150 1.40 1.54 4.30
C PHE A 150 1.75 0.19 3.68
N GLU A 151 2.22 0.16 2.46
CA GLU A 151 2.65 -1.11 1.85
C GLU A 151 3.93 -1.62 2.53
N ALA A 152 3.97 -2.91 2.87
CA ALA A 152 2.91 -3.89 2.63
C ALA A 152 1.91 -3.96 3.82
N THR A 153 2.34 -3.86 5.07
CA THR A 153 1.58 -4.19 6.29
C THR A 153 1.68 -3.10 7.36
N ASP A 154 1.79 -1.83 6.97
CA ASP A 154 2.01 -0.72 7.91
C ASP A 154 0.79 0.21 8.09
N ALA A 155 -0.39 -0.09 7.47
CA ALA A 155 -1.63 0.61 7.79
C ALA A 155 -2.03 0.42 9.26
N ARG A 156 -1.75 -0.74 9.82
CA ARG A 156 -1.93 -1.10 11.24
C ARG A 156 -1.20 -0.19 12.23
N ARG A 157 -0.22 0.61 11.77
CA ARG A 157 0.51 1.60 12.58
C ARG A 157 -0.17 2.97 12.60
N ALA A 158 -1.15 3.16 11.71
CA ALA A 158 -1.92 4.40 11.63
C ALA A 158 -3.34 4.23 12.19
N PHE A 159 -3.94 3.06 12.01
CA PHE A 159 -5.27 2.71 12.53
C PHE A 159 -5.43 1.19 12.66
N PRO A 160 -6.10 0.69 13.71
CA PRO A 160 -6.43 -0.72 13.82
C PRO A 160 -7.31 -1.17 12.65
N SER A 161 -6.96 -2.25 11.96
CA SER A 161 -7.65 -2.60 10.72
C SER A 161 -7.58 -4.09 10.37
N PHE A 162 -8.37 -4.48 9.38
CA PHE A 162 -8.17 -5.73 8.64
C PHE A 162 -7.10 -5.47 7.57
N ASP A 163 -5.82 -5.46 8.00
CA ASP A 163 -4.70 -5.02 7.17
C ASP A 163 -4.15 -6.15 6.29
N GLU A 164 -5.03 -6.70 5.46
CA GLU A 164 -4.73 -7.70 4.44
C GLU A 164 -5.33 -7.28 3.08
N PRO A 165 -4.66 -7.56 1.95
CA PRO A 165 -5.08 -7.07 0.62
C PRO A 165 -6.51 -7.45 0.23
N ALA A 166 -6.97 -8.65 0.64
CA ALA A 166 -8.30 -9.16 0.30
C ALA A 166 -9.44 -8.46 1.05
N TYR A 167 -9.17 -7.81 2.19
CA TYR A 167 -10.20 -7.12 3.00
C TYR A 167 -10.45 -5.70 2.49
N LYS A 168 -10.92 -5.59 1.25
CA LYS A 168 -11.28 -4.29 0.66
C LYS A 168 -12.49 -3.67 1.33
N ALA A 169 -12.38 -2.38 1.65
CA ALA A 169 -13.46 -1.57 2.21
C ALA A 169 -13.46 -0.17 1.59
N THR A 170 -14.49 0.62 1.87
CA THR A 170 -14.50 2.05 1.58
C THR A 170 -13.94 2.85 2.74
N PHE A 171 -13.34 4.02 2.47
CA PHE A 171 -12.75 4.88 3.49
C PHE A 171 -13.30 6.30 3.39
N ASP A 172 -13.83 6.81 4.50
CA ASP A 172 -14.18 8.21 4.71
C ASP A 172 -13.09 8.86 5.56
N VAL A 173 -12.27 9.71 4.95
CA VAL A 173 -11.12 10.33 5.61
C VAL A 173 -11.45 11.76 6.02
N THR A 174 -11.12 12.09 7.26
CA THR A 174 -11.15 13.44 7.82
C THR A 174 -9.80 13.73 8.47
N VAL A 175 -9.26 14.91 8.24
CA VAL A 175 -8.03 15.37 8.90
C VAL A 175 -8.28 16.70 9.57
N VAL A 176 -7.87 16.82 10.84
CA VAL A 176 -7.87 18.06 11.61
C VAL A 176 -6.43 18.50 11.80
N THR A 177 -6.06 19.67 11.30
CA THR A 177 -4.68 20.15 11.36
C THR A 177 -4.60 21.68 11.40
N GLY A 178 -3.39 22.23 11.44
CA GLY A 178 -3.16 23.68 11.38
C GLY A 178 -3.71 24.28 10.09
N LYS A 179 -4.42 25.40 10.19
CA LYS A 179 -5.17 26.05 9.09
C LYS A 179 -4.33 26.41 7.85
N ASP A 180 -3.02 26.56 8.03
CA ASP A 180 -2.09 26.96 6.97
C ASP A 180 -1.43 25.76 6.26
N LEU A 181 -1.78 24.53 6.65
CA LEU A 181 -1.24 23.29 6.08
C LEU A 181 -2.17 22.71 5.00
N ALA A 182 -1.62 22.30 3.89
CA ALA A 182 -2.35 21.52 2.90
C ALA A 182 -2.59 20.09 3.39
N VAL A 183 -3.73 19.54 3.02
CA VAL A 183 -4.07 18.13 3.27
C VAL A 183 -4.43 17.48 1.95
N ILE A 184 -3.82 16.34 1.66
CA ILE A 184 -4.05 15.55 0.44
C ILE A 184 -4.40 14.12 0.86
N SER A 185 -5.33 13.48 0.17
CA SER A 185 -5.68 12.08 0.37
C SER A 185 -6.18 11.45 -0.94
N ASN A 186 -6.57 10.19 -0.91
CA ASN A 186 -6.97 9.39 -2.08
C ASN A 186 -8.08 10.03 -2.94
N SER A 187 -9.09 10.61 -2.31
CA SER A 187 -10.29 11.12 -2.99
C SER A 187 -10.32 12.65 -3.05
N ASN A 188 -11.30 13.19 -3.80
CA ASN A 188 -11.52 14.63 -3.85
C ASN A 188 -11.90 15.20 -2.47
N GLN A 189 -11.35 16.36 -2.15
CA GLN A 189 -11.77 17.15 -0.99
C GLN A 189 -13.24 17.58 -1.17
N THR A 190 -14.06 17.35 -0.15
CA THR A 190 -15.48 17.73 -0.15
C THR A 190 -15.78 18.94 0.72
N SER A 191 -14.98 19.15 1.75
CA SER A 191 -15.10 20.36 2.59
C SER A 191 -13.78 20.70 3.28
N ASP A 192 -13.64 21.99 3.56
CA ASP A 192 -12.58 22.57 4.38
C ASP A 192 -13.25 23.61 5.30
N LEU A 193 -13.35 23.30 6.56
CA LEU A 193 -14.13 24.07 7.54
C LEU A 193 -13.23 24.42 8.74
N PRO A 194 -13.55 25.49 9.49
CA PRO A 194 -12.88 25.75 10.76
C PRO A 194 -12.83 24.51 11.64
N GLY A 195 -11.68 24.25 12.24
CA GLY A 195 -11.46 23.12 13.15
C GLY A 195 -11.92 23.41 14.58
N PRO A 196 -11.74 22.44 15.51
CA PRO A 196 -12.11 22.61 16.91
C PRO A 196 -11.28 23.68 17.63
N GLY A 197 -10.04 23.90 17.21
CA GLY A 197 -9.17 24.96 17.74
C GLY A 197 -9.14 26.21 16.84
N PRO A 198 -8.76 27.37 17.38
CA PRO A 198 -8.79 28.65 16.66
C PRO A 198 -7.85 28.71 15.44
N ASP A 199 -6.78 27.94 15.46
CA ASP A 199 -5.77 27.88 14.39
C ASP A 199 -5.80 26.52 13.65
N GLN A 200 -6.95 25.83 13.70
CA GLN A 200 -7.16 24.56 13.03
C GLN A 200 -8.23 24.65 11.95
N HIS A 201 -8.12 23.75 10.98
CA HIS A 201 -9.19 23.44 10.04
C HIS A 201 -9.47 21.93 10.00
N THR A 202 -10.64 21.59 9.49
CA THR A 202 -11.09 20.21 9.31
C THR A 202 -11.33 19.97 7.83
N VAL A 203 -10.50 19.15 7.23
CA VAL A 203 -10.59 18.76 5.82
C VAL A 203 -11.24 17.38 5.71
N ARG A 204 -12.26 17.27 4.85
CA ARG A 204 -12.94 16.01 4.58
C ARG A 204 -12.83 15.65 3.12
N PHE A 205 -12.72 14.36 2.87
CA PHE A 205 -12.62 13.79 1.53
C PHE A 205 -13.88 13.00 1.17
N ALA A 206 -14.12 12.82 -0.11
CA ALA A 206 -15.17 11.92 -0.59
C ALA A 206 -14.83 10.48 -0.22
N THR A 207 -15.84 9.66 0.01
CA THR A 207 -15.66 8.23 0.23
C THR A 207 -14.89 7.60 -0.93
N THR A 208 -13.88 6.80 -0.61
CA THR A 208 -13.11 6.06 -1.62
C THR A 208 -13.95 4.97 -2.27
N PRO A 209 -13.64 4.51 -3.48
CA PRO A 209 -14.04 3.17 -3.92
C PRO A 209 -13.55 2.11 -2.94
N LYS A 210 -14.08 0.88 -3.05
CA LYS A 210 -13.54 -0.25 -2.27
C LYS A 210 -12.10 -0.50 -2.67
N MET A 211 -11.19 -0.44 -1.69
CA MET A 211 -9.75 -0.66 -1.87
C MET A 211 -9.15 -1.31 -0.63
N SER A 212 -7.96 -1.87 -0.78
CA SER A 212 -7.19 -2.45 0.32
C SER A 212 -6.64 -1.36 1.25
N SER A 213 -6.42 -1.69 2.52
CA SER A 213 -5.92 -0.75 3.54
C SER A 213 -4.56 -0.13 3.19
N TYR A 214 -3.67 -0.92 2.57
CA TYR A 214 -2.33 -0.48 2.22
C TYR A 214 -2.29 0.65 1.17
N LEU A 215 -3.39 0.86 0.43
CA LEU A 215 -3.54 1.91 -0.57
C LEU A 215 -4.07 3.25 -0.02
N LEU A 216 -4.45 3.28 1.26
CA LEU A 216 -4.88 4.52 1.90
C LEU A 216 -3.69 5.46 2.10
N ALA A 217 -3.85 6.73 1.71
CA ALA A 217 -2.78 7.70 1.83
C ALA A 217 -3.27 9.06 2.31
N ILE A 218 -2.42 9.71 3.11
CA ILE A 218 -2.62 11.06 3.63
C ILE A 218 -1.28 11.78 3.61
N ALA A 219 -1.28 13.04 3.18
CA ALA A 219 -0.16 13.96 3.38
C ALA A 219 -0.66 15.26 3.99
N VAL A 220 0.06 15.77 4.98
CA VAL A 220 -0.22 17.01 5.70
C VAL A 220 1.05 17.83 5.80
N GLY A 221 1.05 19.03 5.25
CA GLY A 221 2.26 19.88 5.26
C GLY A 221 2.13 21.13 4.43
N ASN A 222 3.23 21.86 4.33
CA ASN A 222 3.34 22.97 3.39
C ASN A 222 3.69 22.41 2.02
N PHE A 223 2.73 22.36 1.12
CA PHE A 223 2.91 21.85 -0.23
C PHE A 223 2.40 22.85 -1.26
N GLU A 224 3.00 22.81 -2.44
CA GLU A 224 2.56 23.54 -3.62
C GLU A 224 2.47 22.59 -4.82
N TYR A 225 1.75 22.96 -5.87
CA TYR A 225 1.55 22.09 -7.02
C TYR A 225 1.51 22.82 -8.36
N VAL A 226 1.75 22.06 -9.42
CA VAL A 226 1.33 22.37 -10.78
C VAL A 226 0.16 21.48 -11.14
N GLU A 227 -0.77 21.96 -11.98
CA GLU A 227 -1.97 21.20 -12.35
C GLU A 227 -2.20 21.19 -13.86
N GLY A 228 -2.88 20.14 -14.29
CA GLY A 228 -3.37 19.92 -15.64
C GLY A 228 -4.50 18.91 -15.65
N SER A 229 -4.74 18.28 -16.78
CA SER A 229 -5.79 17.25 -16.88
C SER A 229 -5.62 16.37 -18.10
N ALA A 230 -6.08 15.11 -18.01
CA ALA A 230 -6.21 14.20 -19.13
C ALA A 230 -7.56 13.49 -19.07
N ASP A 231 -8.26 13.39 -20.21
CA ASP A 231 -9.58 12.74 -20.33
C ASP A 231 -10.60 13.21 -19.27
N SER A 232 -10.56 14.51 -18.92
CA SER A 232 -11.38 15.17 -17.89
C SER A 232 -11.00 14.80 -16.43
N ILE A 233 -9.94 14.05 -16.22
CA ILE A 233 -9.39 13.77 -14.89
C ILE A 233 -8.40 14.88 -14.52
N PRO A 234 -8.61 15.63 -13.44
CA PRO A 234 -7.62 16.57 -12.95
C PRO A 234 -6.38 15.85 -12.44
N ILE A 235 -5.22 16.38 -12.80
CA ILE A 235 -3.90 15.84 -12.39
C ILE A 235 -3.12 16.95 -11.72
N ARG A 236 -2.56 16.68 -10.54
CA ARG A 236 -1.70 17.62 -9.81
C ARG A 236 -0.39 16.96 -9.44
N VAL A 237 0.68 17.70 -9.61
CA VAL A 237 2.02 17.29 -9.15
C VAL A 237 2.43 18.23 -8.03
N TRP A 238 2.52 17.65 -6.84
CA TRP A 238 2.80 18.35 -5.58
C TRP A 238 4.28 18.26 -5.23
N SER A 239 4.77 19.27 -4.55
CA SER A 239 6.14 19.34 -4.03
C SER A 239 6.19 20.11 -2.73
N THR A 240 7.32 20.02 -2.03
CA THR A 240 7.68 20.97 -0.99
C THR A 240 7.87 22.37 -1.59
N PRO A 241 7.67 23.47 -0.81
CA PRO A 241 7.71 24.83 -1.32
C PRO A 241 9.02 25.20 -2.03
N GLY A 242 8.89 25.89 -3.17
CA GLY A 242 10.00 26.34 -4.02
C GLY A 242 10.34 25.38 -5.16
N LYS A 243 9.66 24.23 -5.28
CA LYS A 243 9.98 23.18 -6.24
C LYS A 243 8.88 22.86 -7.25
N LYS A 244 7.71 23.52 -7.19
CA LYS A 244 6.54 23.14 -8.01
C LYS A 244 6.82 23.13 -9.51
N GLU A 245 7.67 24.04 -10.01
CA GLU A 245 7.99 24.10 -11.44
C GLU A 245 8.75 22.88 -11.93
N LEU A 246 9.49 22.18 -11.04
CA LEU A 246 10.15 20.93 -11.34
C LEU A 246 9.16 19.76 -11.60
N GLY A 247 7.90 19.91 -11.23
CA GLY A 247 6.82 18.96 -11.48
C GLY A 247 6.23 18.99 -12.91
N ARG A 248 6.62 19.97 -13.76
CA ARG A 248 6.00 20.15 -15.09
C ARG A 248 6.21 18.97 -16.03
N PHE A 249 7.40 18.40 -16.04
CA PHE A 249 7.70 17.23 -16.87
C PHE A 249 6.86 16.01 -16.40
N ALA A 250 6.77 15.79 -15.09
CA ALA A 250 5.95 14.73 -14.51
C ALA A 250 4.47 14.89 -14.86
N LEU A 251 3.95 16.11 -14.83
CA LEU A 251 2.58 16.42 -15.23
C LEU A 251 2.34 16.04 -16.71
N GLN A 252 3.24 16.45 -17.59
CA GLN A 252 3.15 16.11 -19.02
C GLN A 252 3.21 14.59 -19.25
N ALA A 253 4.10 13.88 -18.56
CA ALA A 253 4.20 12.43 -18.64
C ALA A 253 2.89 11.76 -18.18
N ALA A 254 2.35 12.16 -17.03
CA ALA A 254 1.11 11.62 -16.50
C ALA A 254 -0.09 11.84 -17.42
N GLU A 255 -0.19 12.99 -18.07
CA GLU A 255 -1.24 13.28 -19.06
C GLU A 255 -1.17 12.31 -20.25
N GLN A 256 0.02 12.02 -20.77
CA GLN A 256 0.23 11.07 -21.88
C GLN A 256 -0.07 9.63 -21.46
N VAL A 257 0.41 9.23 -20.29
CA VAL A 257 0.19 7.90 -19.70
C VAL A 257 -1.31 7.65 -19.46
N MET A 258 -2.01 8.62 -18.86
CA MET A 258 -3.46 8.54 -18.58
C MET A 258 -4.25 8.27 -19.86
N GLN A 259 -3.99 9.06 -20.92
CA GLN A 259 -4.67 8.89 -22.21
C GLN A 259 -4.36 7.54 -22.84
N TYR A 260 -3.12 7.04 -22.70
CA TYR A 260 -2.74 5.74 -23.23
C TYR A 260 -3.46 4.61 -22.48
N TYR A 261 -3.45 4.61 -21.15
CA TYR A 261 -4.05 3.55 -20.34
C TYR A 261 -5.56 3.50 -20.47
N ASN A 262 -6.25 4.64 -20.49
CA ASN A 262 -7.69 4.70 -20.74
C ASN A 262 -8.08 4.02 -22.08
N ARG A 263 -7.25 4.16 -23.12
CA ARG A 263 -7.47 3.50 -24.42
C ARG A 263 -7.09 2.02 -24.39
N TYR A 264 -5.96 1.70 -23.73
CA TYR A 264 -5.43 0.33 -23.71
C TYR A 264 -6.36 -0.61 -22.92
N PHE A 265 -6.72 -0.23 -21.71
CA PHE A 265 -7.55 -1.07 -20.83
C PHE A 265 -9.03 -1.04 -21.20
N SER A 266 -9.48 -0.07 -21.98
CA SER A 266 -10.92 0.14 -22.27
C SER A 266 -11.79 0.33 -21.01
N ILE A 267 -11.15 0.48 -19.86
CA ILE A 267 -11.71 0.85 -18.56
C ILE A 267 -11.11 2.22 -18.24
N LYS A 268 -11.95 3.25 -18.18
CA LYS A 268 -11.49 4.59 -17.83
C LYS A 268 -10.90 4.60 -16.43
N TYR A 269 -9.93 5.47 -16.20
CA TYR A 269 -9.38 5.72 -14.88
C TYR A 269 -10.52 5.86 -13.86
N PRO A 270 -10.57 4.98 -12.84
CA PRO A 270 -11.78 4.85 -12.02
C PRO A 270 -11.89 5.87 -10.89
N TYR A 271 -10.86 6.69 -10.69
CA TYR A 271 -10.79 7.63 -9.57
C TYR A 271 -11.02 9.06 -10.07
N GLY A 272 -11.58 9.92 -9.22
CA GLY A 272 -12.04 11.25 -9.62
C GLY A 272 -10.94 12.30 -9.82
N LYS A 273 -9.69 11.96 -9.49
CA LYS A 273 -8.49 12.79 -9.63
C LYS A 273 -7.23 11.93 -9.62
N LEU A 274 -6.11 12.50 -10.01
CA LEU A 274 -4.78 11.96 -9.76
C LEU A 274 -3.91 13.05 -9.13
N ASP A 275 -3.52 12.85 -7.88
CA ASP A 275 -2.47 13.62 -7.22
C ASP A 275 -1.18 12.78 -7.18
N MET A 276 -0.05 13.41 -7.44
CA MET A 276 1.30 12.85 -7.34
C MET A 276 2.14 13.78 -6.49
N ILE A 277 2.86 13.27 -5.50
CA ILE A 277 3.69 14.10 -4.62
C ILE A 277 5.14 13.62 -4.58
N GLY A 278 6.09 14.52 -4.77
CA GLY A 278 7.51 14.29 -4.54
C GLY A 278 7.91 14.62 -3.11
N LEU A 279 8.41 13.63 -2.38
CA LEU A 279 8.79 13.72 -0.97
C LEU A 279 10.30 13.57 -0.80
N PRO A 280 10.97 14.47 -0.06
CA PRO A 280 12.39 14.34 0.27
C PRO A 280 12.70 13.07 1.06
N ASP A 281 11.90 12.79 2.10
CA ASP A 281 12.04 11.63 2.97
C ASP A 281 11.00 10.56 2.57
N PHE A 282 11.40 9.64 1.70
CA PHE A 282 10.58 8.53 1.23
C PHE A 282 11.44 7.29 1.02
N SER A 283 11.08 6.15 1.63
CA SER A 283 11.91 4.94 1.65
C SER A 283 11.91 4.17 0.33
N ALA A 284 10.75 4.07 -0.31
CA ALA A 284 10.58 3.40 -1.60
C ALA A 284 10.97 4.32 -2.79
N GLY A 285 10.87 3.83 -4.01
CA GLY A 285 10.95 4.64 -5.22
C GLY A 285 9.69 5.48 -5.40
N ALA A 286 8.55 4.79 -5.40
CA ALA A 286 7.21 5.37 -5.40
C ALA A 286 6.23 4.42 -4.71
N MET A 287 4.94 4.80 -4.64
CA MET A 287 3.85 4.01 -4.08
C MET A 287 2.55 4.39 -4.76
N GLU A 288 1.86 3.40 -5.24
CA GLU A 288 0.67 3.47 -6.09
C GLU A 288 -0.63 3.88 -5.37
N ASN A 289 -0.61 4.43 -4.17
CA ASN A 289 -1.83 4.75 -3.43
C ASN A 289 -2.95 5.29 -4.34
N THR A 290 -4.10 4.69 -4.26
CA THR A 290 -5.25 4.96 -5.13
C THR A 290 -5.59 6.44 -5.26
N GLY A 291 -5.45 7.02 -6.45
CA GLY A 291 -5.72 8.43 -6.73
C GLY A 291 -4.77 9.45 -6.07
N PHE A 292 -3.78 9.00 -5.31
CA PHE A 292 -2.76 9.84 -4.66
C PHE A 292 -1.43 9.12 -4.57
N ILE A 293 -0.64 9.13 -5.63
CA ILE A 293 0.64 8.43 -5.73
C ILE A 293 1.74 9.25 -5.07
N THR A 294 2.55 8.58 -4.23
CA THR A 294 3.70 9.19 -3.57
C THR A 294 5.00 8.75 -4.20
N TYR A 295 5.98 9.65 -4.29
CA TYR A 295 7.26 9.40 -4.94
C TYR A 295 8.41 9.91 -4.08
N ARG A 296 9.54 9.25 -4.16
CA ARG A 296 10.80 9.89 -3.81
C ARG A 296 11.02 11.06 -4.76
N GLU A 297 11.36 12.22 -4.23
CA GLU A 297 11.42 13.49 -4.96
C GLU A 297 12.19 13.38 -6.28
N ILE A 298 13.34 12.72 -6.29
CA ILE A 298 14.21 12.56 -7.48
C ILE A 298 13.53 11.75 -8.62
N LEU A 299 12.50 10.97 -8.33
CA LEU A 299 11.76 10.17 -9.31
C LEU A 299 10.48 10.85 -9.81
N LEU A 300 10.23 12.09 -9.39
CA LEU A 300 9.08 12.88 -9.85
C LEU A 300 9.49 14.28 -10.32
N LEU A 301 10.34 14.96 -9.56
CA LEU A 301 10.71 16.35 -9.79
C LEU A 301 12.05 16.45 -10.52
N LEU A 302 12.08 17.13 -11.64
CA LEU A 302 13.30 17.36 -12.38
C LEU A 302 13.28 18.71 -13.13
N ASP A 303 14.45 19.28 -13.31
CA ASP A 303 14.65 20.42 -14.20
C ASP A 303 14.68 19.94 -15.66
N ASP A 304 13.56 20.13 -16.36
CA ASP A 304 13.40 19.62 -17.73
C ASP A 304 14.40 20.22 -18.73
N GLU A 305 14.86 21.46 -18.51
CA GLU A 305 15.81 22.09 -19.42
C GLU A 305 17.23 21.51 -19.31
N HIS A 306 17.63 21.08 -18.10
CA HIS A 306 18.99 20.62 -17.82
C HIS A 306 19.10 19.11 -17.56
N ALA A 307 17.97 18.41 -17.39
CA ALA A 307 17.97 16.98 -17.11
C ALA A 307 18.45 16.14 -18.31
N SER A 308 19.23 15.11 -18.02
CA SER A 308 19.64 14.12 -19.03
C SER A 308 18.42 13.33 -19.53
N VAL A 309 18.55 12.76 -20.74
CA VAL A 309 17.52 11.86 -21.30
C VAL A 309 17.26 10.68 -20.36
N ASN A 310 18.29 10.12 -19.72
CA ASN A 310 18.12 9.01 -18.78
C ASN A 310 17.34 9.42 -17.54
N ALA A 311 17.55 10.61 -16.99
CA ALA A 311 16.75 11.11 -15.87
C ALA A 311 15.27 11.28 -16.27
N LYS A 312 15.00 11.80 -17.46
CA LYS A 312 13.65 11.94 -18.03
C LYS A 312 13.00 10.57 -18.26
N LYS A 313 13.73 9.59 -18.80
CA LYS A 313 13.25 8.21 -18.95
C LYS A 313 12.83 7.63 -17.59
N ASN A 314 13.69 7.70 -16.57
CA ASN A 314 13.42 7.18 -15.25
C ASN A 314 12.15 7.78 -14.65
N VAL A 315 11.99 9.10 -14.67
CA VAL A 315 10.79 9.77 -14.16
C VAL A 315 9.55 9.32 -14.94
N ALA A 316 9.60 9.28 -16.27
CA ALA A 316 8.44 8.90 -17.09
C ALA A 316 8.05 7.43 -16.90
N VAL A 317 9.02 6.52 -16.81
CA VAL A 317 8.80 5.08 -16.60
C VAL A 317 8.22 4.82 -15.23
N VAL A 318 8.77 5.42 -14.15
CA VAL A 318 8.22 5.25 -12.80
C VAL A 318 6.78 5.83 -12.71
N ILE A 319 6.51 6.98 -13.34
CA ILE A 319 5.13 7.50 -13.41
C ILE A 319 4.21 6.51 -14.12
N ALA A 320 4.65 5.93 -15.23
CA ALA A 320 3.85 4.96 -15.97
C ALA A 320 3.63 3.67 -15.16
N HIS A 321 4.65 3.21 -14.41
CA HIS A 321 4.56 2.08 -13.49
C HIS A 321 3.46 2.30 -12.43
N GLU A 322 3.58 3.37 -11.65
CA GLU A 322 2.64 3.69 -10.58
C GLU A 322 1.21 3.93 -11.11
N MET A 323 1.10 4.53 -12.29
CA MET A 323 -0.21 4.72 -12.91
C MET A 323 -0.80 3.42 -13.45
N ALA A 324 0.00 2.41 -13.83
CA ALA A 324 -0.51 1.10 -14.24
C ALA A 324 -1.14 0.36 -13.07
N HIS A 325 -0.59 0.52 -11.88
CA HIS A 325 -1.15 -0.03 -10.65
C HIS A 325 -2.58 0.42 -10.36
N GLN A 326 -2.99 1.60 -10.82
CA GLN A 326 -4.37 2.06 -10.63
C GLN A 326 -5.42 1.10 -11.25
N TRP A 327 -5.00 0.20 -12.15
CA TRP A 327 -5.77 -0.94 -12.66
C TRP A 327 -5.27 -2.26 -12.05
N PHE A 328 -3.95 -2.53 -12.07
CA PHE A 328 -3.34 -3.78 -11.56
C PHE A 328 -2.63 -3.54 -10.21
N GLY A 329 -3.34 -3.78 -9.15
CA GLY A 329 -2.96 -3.49 -7.76
C GLY A 329 -4.14 -2.88 -7.02
N ASP A 330 -4.73 -1.82 -7.58
CA ASP A 330 -5.80 -1.05 -6.96
C ASP A 330 -7.19 -1.55 -7.33
N LEU A 331 -7.54 -1.49 -8.61
CA LEU A 331 -8.85 -1.96 -9.08
C LEU A 331 -8.97 -3.48 -8.95
N VAL A 332 -7.99 -4.20 -9.47
CA VAL A 332 -7.81 -5.65 -9.33
C VAL A 332 -6.59 -5.89 -8.46
N THR A 333 -6.75 -6.60 -7.33
CA THR A 333 -5.69 -6.78 -6.32
C THR A 333 -5.48 -8.27 -6.05
N MET A 334 -4.24 -8.70 -5.78
CA MET A 334 -3.95 -10.05 -5.31
C MET A 334 -4.72 -10.37 -4.04
N GLN A 335 -5.02 -11.64 -3.83
CA GLN A 335 -5.69 -12.11 -2.63
C GLN A 335 -4.75 -12.07 -1.40
N TRP A 336 -3.48 -12.35 -1.62
CA TRP A 336 -2.43 -12.33 -0.61
C TRP A 336 -1.08 -11.97 -1.22
N TRP A 337 -0.15 -11.56 -0.39
CA TRP A 337 1.18 -11.08 -0.76
C TRP A 337 2.05 -12.10 -1.51
N ASP A 338 1.78 -13.41 -1.40
CA ASP A 338 2.49 -14.46 -2.15
C ASP A 338 2.34 -14.32 -3.67
N ASP A 339 1.35 -13.55 -4.11
CA ASP A 339 1.10 -13.18 -5.51
C ASP A 339 1.35 -11.69 -5.81
N ILE A 340 2.25 -11.01 -5.07
CA ILE A 340 2.59 -9.59 -5.32
C ILE A 340 3.04 -9.33 -6.77
N TRP A 341 3.57 -10.35 -7.45
CA TRP A 341 3.92 -10.26 -8.85
C TRP A 341 2.75 -9.89 -9.79
N LEU A 342 1.51 -10.15 -9.37
CA LEU A 342 0.30 -9.72 -10.11
C LEU A 342 0.17 -8.20 -10.14
N ASN A 343 0.63 -7.51 -9.12
CA ASN A 343 0.72 -6.06 -9.10
C ASN A 343 1.99 -5.63 -9.86
N GLU A 344 3.15 -6.00 -9.35
CA GLU A 344 4.45 -5.49 -9.78
C GLU A 344 4.86 -5.94 -11.18
N GLY A 345 4.65 -7.21 -11.49
CA GLY A 345 4.99 -7.74 -12.81
C GLY A 345 4.12 -7.17 -13.92
N PHE A 346 2.82 -6.92 -13.66
CA PHE A 346 1.94 -6.26 -14.63
C PHE A 346 2.27 -4.78 -14.81
N ALA A 347 2.57 -4.06 -13.73
CA ALA A 347 2.99 -2.66 -13.82
C ALA A 347 4.31 -2.53 -14.59
N THR A 348 5.32 -3.36 -14.27
CA THR A 348 6.62 -3.40 -14.97
C THR A 348 6.48 -3.82 -16.44
N TRP A 349 5.57 -4.74 -16.76
CA TRP A 349 5.27 -5.09 -18.16
C TRP A 349 4.66 -3.92 -18.93
N MET A 350 3.89 -3.06 -18.24
CA MET A 350 3.10 -2.00 -18.86
C MET A 350 3.81 -0.65 -18.93
N GLU A 351 4.77 -0.37 -18.05
CA GLU A 351 5.39 0.96 -17.83
C GLU A 351 6.06 1.57 -19.06
N SER A 352 6.71 0.74 -19.89
CA SER A 352 7.43 1.23 -21.09
C SER A 352 6.50 1.56 -22.25
N LYS A 353 5.34 0.91 -22.36
CA LYS A 353 4.43 1.00 -23.51
C LYS A 353 3.92 2.42 -23.81
N PRO A 354 3.35 3.19 -22.85
CA PRO A 354 2.92 4.56 -23.09
C PRO A 354 4.08 5.48 -23.44
N ILE A 355 5.23 5.27 -22.85
CA ILE A 355 6.41 6.10 -23.07
C ILE A 355 7.02 5.85 -24.44
N GLN A 356 7.05 4.61 -24.91
CA GLN A 356 7.49 4.28 -26.28
C GLN A 356 6.60 4.94 -27.34
N VAL A 357 5.29 5.08 -27.08
CA VAL A 357 4.37 5.80 -27.96
C VAL A 357 4.59 7.30 -27.91
N TRP A 358 4.85 7.87 -26.72
CA TRP A 358 5.04 9.30 -26.53
C TRP A 358 6.42 9.77 -26.99
N LYS A 359 7.48 8.98 -26.69
CA LYS A 359 8.89 9.30 -26.96
C LYS A 359 9.61 8.14 -27.65
N PRO A 360 9.24 7.79 -28.90
CA PRO A 360 9.82 6.64 -29.60
C PRO A 360 11.34 6.77 -29.78
N GLU A 361 11.87 7.99 -29.83
CA GLU A 361 13.31 8.26 -29.94
C GLU A 361 14.12 7.87 -28.71
N TRP A 362 13.45 7.50 -27.61
CA TRP A 362 14.12 7.06 -26.40
C TRP A 362 14.48 5.56 -26.39
N HIS A 363 13.94 4.79 -27.33
CA HIS A 363 14.26 3.37 -27.50
C HIS A 363 14.15 2.53 -26.23
N LEU A 364 13.03 2.67 -25.51
CA LEU A 364 12.77 1.90 -24.26
C LEU A 364 12.69 0.39 -24.50
N ASP A 365 12.43 -0.03 -25.75
CA ASP A 365 12.51 -1.43 -26.17
C ASP A 365 13.90 -2.05 -25.91
N LEU A 366 14.97 -1.25 -26.02
CA LEU A 366 16.33 -1.69 -25.68
C LEU A 366 16.54 -1.75 -24.16
N ASP A 367 15.97 -0.80 -23.41
CA ASP A 367 16.02 -0.80 -21.95
C ASP A 367 15.26 -2.04 -21.41
N ASP A 368 14.07 -2.38 -21.94
CA ASP A 368 13.30 -3.59 -21.61
C ASP A 368 14.10 -4.89 -21.81
N VAL A 369 14.92 -4.98 -22.86
CA VAL A 369 15.80 -6.14 -23.09
C VAL A 369 16.89 -6.21 -22.05
N GLN A 370 17.48 -5.06 -21.67
CA GLN A 370 18.52 -5.00 -20.66
C GLN A 370 17.99 -5.42 -19.29
N ASP A 371 16.84 -4.92 -18.89
CA ASP A 371 16.19 -5.23 -17.61
C ASP A 371 15.76 -6.71 -17.53
N THR A 372 15.26 -7.24 -18.64
CA THR A 372 14.97 -8.67 -18.77
C THR A 372 16.25 -9.51 -18.58
N ASN A 373 17.38 -9.13 -19.19
CA ASN A 373 18.63 -9.84 -19.02
C ASN A 373 19.17 -9.76 -17.58
N GLN A 374 19.03 -8.62 -16.91
CA GLN A 374 19.40 -8.48 -15.49
C GLN A 374 18.57 -9.43 -14.62
N SER A 375 17.27 -9.49 -14.84
CA SER A 375 16.36 -10.37 -14.10
C SER A 375 16.67 -11.85 -14.34
N LEU A 376 16.95 -12.25 -15.59
CA LEU A 376 17.35 -13.62 -15.94
C LEU A 376 18.71 -13.99 -15.33
N ASN A 377 19.65 -13.05 -15.26
CA ASN A 377 20.94 -13.27 -14.60
C ASN A 377 20.75 -13.51 -13.09
N ALA A 378 19.92 -12.72 -12.42
CA ALA A 378 19.57 -12.96 -11.02
C ALA A 378 18.85 -14.30 -10.82
N ASP A 379 17.92 -14.66 -11.71
CA ASP A 379 17.17 -15.91 -11.67
C ASP A 379 18.04 -17.15 -11.93
N SER A 380 19.17 -17.02 -12.58
CA SER A 380 20.12 -18.12 -12.82
C SER A 380 20.91 -18.54 -11.59
N LEU A 381 20.85 -17.80 -10.49
CA LEU A 381 21.58 -18.10 -9.27
C LEU A 381 20.94 -19.23 -8.48
N ALA A 382 21.73 -19.96 -7.70
CA ALA A 382 21.26 -21.10 -6.91
C ALA A 382 20.26 -20.72 -5.79
N ASN A 383 20.24 -19.46 -5.40
CA ASN A 383 19.33 -18.89 -4.39
C ASN A 383 18.11 -18.18 -5.00
N THR A 384 17.80 -18.43 -6.27
CA THR A 384 16.58 -17.90 -6.88
C THR A 384 15.32 -18.50 -6.26
N ARG A 385 14.18 -17.87 -6.49
CA ARG A 385 12.86 -18.29 -6.03
C ARG A 385 11.84 -18.36 -7.19
N PRO A 386 10.73 -19.10 -7.02
CA PRO A 386 9.60 -19.02 -7.97
C PRO A 386 8.95 -17.63 -7.92
N ILE A 387 8.20 -17.27 -8.97
CA ILE A 387 7.44 -16.00 -9.03
C ILE A 387 6.38 -15.97 -7.91
N HIS A 388 5.56 -17.03 -7.81
CA HIS A 388 4.66 -17.22 -6.67
C HIS A 388 5.46 -17.85 -5.52
N GLN A 389 5.56 -17.15 -4.41
CA GLN A 389 6.34 -17.56 -3.24
C GLN A 389 5.55 -17.28 -1.97
N ALA A 390 5.28 -18.33 -1.18
CA ALA A 390 4.58 -18.15 0.10
C ALA A 390 5.32 -17.19 1.02
N ALA A 391 4.56 -16.28 1.62
CA ALA A 391 5.02 -15.33 2.63
C ALA A 391 3.99 -15.26 3.76
N ASN A 392 4.42 -15.57 4.97
CA ASN A 392 3.55 -15.77 6.12
C ASN A 392 3.71 -14.69 7.20
N THR A 393 4.77 -13.90 7.11
CA THR A 393 5.11 -12.84 8.08
C THR A 393 5.40 -11.52 7.35
N PRO A 394 5.26 -10.37 8.02
CA PRO A 394 5.63 -9.07 7.43
C PRO A 394 7.07 -9.04 6.87
N ALA A 395 8.02 -9.67 7.56
CA ALA A 395 9.40 -9.74 7.10
C ALA A 395 9.55 -10.55 5.80
N GLU A 396 8.89 -11.71 5.70
CA GLU A 396 8.88 -12.52 4.48
C GLU A 396 8.19 -11.81 3.32
N ILE A 397 7.13 -11.03 3.59
CA ILE A 397 6.42 -10.25 2.58
C ILE A 397 7.36 -9.19 1.97
N VAL A 398 8.11 -8.46 2.79
CA VAL A 398 9.07 -7.44 2.31
C VAL A 398 10.14 -8.04 1.40
N GLU A 399 10.57 -9.28 1.65
CA GLU A 399 11.56 -9.98 0.81
C GLU A 399 11.03 -10.33 -0.60
N LEU A 400 9.72 -10.29 -0.83
CA LEU A 400 9.12 -10.56 -2.14
C LEU A 400 9.23 -9.38 -3.12
N PHE A 401 9.51 -8.17 -2.65
CA PHE A 401 9.70 -6.98 -3.48
C PHE A 401 11.12 -6.98 -4.10
N ASP A 402 11.35 -7.89 -5.03
CA ASP A 402 12.64 -8.13 -5.65
C ASP A 402 12.55 -8.26 -7.18
N GLY A 403 13.67 -8.38 -7.86
CA GLY A 403 13.73 -8.53 -9.31
C GLY A 403 12.94 -9.72 -9.89
N ILE A 404 12.49 -10.68 -9.05
CA ILE A 404 11.67 -11.81 -9.48
C ILE A 404 10.20 -11.37 -9.62
N ALA A 405 9.66 -10.65 -8.63
CA ALA A 405 8.28 -10.16 -8.69
C ALA A 405 8.09 -9.10 -9.79
N TYR A 406 9.09 -8.25 -10.00
CA TYR A 406 9.09 -7.19 -11.01
C TYR A 406 9.55 -7.72 -12.38
N GLY A 407 10.84 -7.86 -12.58
CA GLY A 407 11.45 -8.05 -13.88
C GLY A 407 11.24 -9.44 -14.49
N LYS A 408 11.39 -10.54 -13.70
CA LYS A 408 11.12 -11.91 -14.21
C LYS A 408 9.65 -12.08 -14.56
N ALA A 409 8.74 -11.60 -13.72
CA ALA A 409 7.30 -11.67 -14.00
C ALA A 409 6.95 -10.88 -15.26
N ALA A 410 7.45 -9.64 -15.41
CA ALA A 410 7.25 -8.84 -16.62
C ALA A 410 7.83 -9.51 -17.87
N ALA A 411 9.00 -10.16 -17.77
CA ALA A 411 9.59 -10.91 -18.88
C ALA A 411 8.70 -12.09 -19.33
N VAL A 412 8.09 -12.81 -18.38
CA VAL A 412 7.13 -13.88 -18.69
C VAL A 412 5.87 -13.31 -19.36
N LEU A 413 5.36 -12.17 -18.89
CA LEU A 413 4.22 -11.49 -19.53
C LEU A 413 4.54 -11.04 -20.95
N ARG A 414 5.72 -10.46 -21.20
CA ARG A 414 6.19 -10.10 -22.55
C ARG A 414 6.33 -11.33 -23.45
N MET A 415 6.81 -12.45 -22.92
CA MET A 415 6.90 -13.72 -23.66
C MET A 415 5.50 -14.22 -24.07
N LEU A 416 4.53 -14.19 -23.16
CA LEU A 416 3.15 -14.60 -23.44
C LEU A 416 2.48 -13.65 -24.45
N GLU A 417 2.66 -12.34 -24.31
CA GLU A 417 2.17 -11.35 -25.27
C GLU A 417 2.75 -11.60 -26.68
N SER A 418 4.06 -11.87 -26.76
CA SER A 418 4.71 -12.16 -28.03
C SER A 418 4.20 -13.45 -28.68
N TYR A 419 3.92 -14.47 -27.87
CA TYR A 419 3.40 -15.76 -28.33
C TYR A 419 1.94 -15.69 -28.82
N LEU A 420 1.07 -14.99 -28.08
CA LEU A 420 -0.36 -14.88 -28.37
C LEU A 420 -0.68 -13.78 -29.40
N GLY A 421 0.23 -12.83 -29.55
CA GLY A 421 0.02 -11.58 -30.27
C GLY A 421 -0.61 -10.50 -29.35
N PRO A 422 -0.22 -9.22 -29.53
CA PRO A 422 -0.56 -8.13 -28.61
C PRO A 422 -2.08 -7.91 -28.46
N GLU A 423 -2.84 -8.01 -29.53
CA GLU A 423 -4.30 -7.80 -29.46
C GLU A 423 -5.02 -8.93 -28.72
N THR A 424 -4.59 -10.18 -28.91
CA THR A 424 -5.17 -11.33 -28.20
C THR A 424 -4.84 -11.25 -26.71
N PHE A 425 -3.59 -10.93 -26.37
CA PHE A 425 -3.15 -10.76 -24.99
C PHE A 425 -3.89 -9.61 -24.30
N ARG A 426 -3.97 -8.44 -24.96
CA ARG A 426 -4.73 -7.29 -24.47
C ARG A 426 -6.20 -7.62 -24.23
N ALA A 427 -6.84 -8.36 -25.16
CA ALA A 427 -8.24 -8.78 -24.99
C ALA A 427 -8.43 -9.72 -23.79
N GLY A 428 -7.43 -10.55 -23.47
CA GLY A 428 -7.40 -11.38 -22.26
C GLY A 428 -7.29 -10.55 -21.01
N VAL A 429 -6.30 -9.66 -20.95
CA VAL A 429 -6.05 -8.76 -19.82
C VAL A 429 -7.25 -7.89 -19.49
N ASN A 430 -7.97 -7.39 -20.50
CA ASN A 430 -9.16 -6.55 -20.29
C ASN A 430 -10.42 -7.32 -19.85
N ARG A 431 -10.34 -8.61 -19.58
CA ARG A 431 -11.46 -9.44 -19.08
C ARG A 431 -11.32 -9.80 -17.60
N ILE A 432 -10.16 -9.55 -17.03
CA ILE A 432 -9.89 -9.75 -15.62
C ILE A 432 -10.59 -8.65 -14.82
#